data_527b2cfec05176b621bd1ffe2cbc5626
#
_entry.id   527b2cfec05176b621bd1ffe2cbc5626
#
_cell.length_a   1.000
_cell.length_b   1.000
_cell.length_c   1.000
_cell.angle_alpha   90.00
_cell.angle_beta   90.00
_cell.angle_gamma   90.00
#
_symmetry.space_group_name_H-M   'P 1'
#
loop_
_entity.id
_entity.type
_entity.pdbx_description
1 polymer ?
#
loop_
_entity_poly.entity_id
_entity_poly.type
_entity_poly.pdbx_seq_one_letter_code
_entity_poly.pdbx_strand_id
1 'polypeptide(L)'
;MKIVIENLEPLGKWVLYEYEHSYEVAGDLLLITNARIEGLPSTVRRFYEVFDLNKVIILDPKAERKLEPEDLVEKDAIVIGGILGDHPPKGRTWQLLSSKFPQAEVRNLGKLQLPTDNAVLVTKLIMEGKRLEKIEIARGLKFECGFLRAKRTVVLPFGYVIYEGKPFVSMKVLKLLGFKDGCKLSWNLTDEEMSEVDSLNQAREPL
;
A
#
# COMPACT_ATOMS: atom_id res chain seq x y z
N MET A 1 -7.37 16.41 -9.70
CA MET A 1 -7.67 15.18 -8.95
C MET A 1 -6.51 14.88 -8.00
N LYS A 2 -6.78 14.40 -6.78
CA LYS A 2 -5.78 14.06 -5.77
C LYS A 2 -5.74 12.55 -5.51
N ILE A 3 -4.57 12.03 -5.14
CA ILE A 3 -4.41 10.73 -4.49
C ILE A 3 -4.39 11.01 -2.99
N VAL A 4 -5.35 10.46 -2.26
CA VAL A 4 -5.54 10.74 -0.84
C VAL A 4 -5.18 9.51 -0.03
N ILE A 5 -4.29 9.65 0.94
CA ILE A 5 -4.11 8.65 2.00
C ILE A 5 -4.91 9.11 3.21
N GLU A 6 -5.99 8.41 3.52
CA GLU A 6 -6.71 8.62 4.78
C GLU A 6 -5.99 7.87 5.90
N ASN A 7 -5.28 8.57 6.76
CA ASN A 7 -4.51 7.95 7.84
C ASN A 7 -5.42 7.31 8.88
N LEU A 8 -5.27 6.01 9.08
CA LEU A 8 -6.09 5.21 10.00
C LEU A 8 -5.23 4.40 10.99
N GLU A 9 -3.91 4.64 10.98
CA GLU A 9 -2.95 4.01 11.88
C GLU A 9 -2.22 5.05 12.73
N PRO A 10 -1.70 4.68 13.89
CA PRO A 10 -0.73 5.50 14.60
C PRO A 10 0.49 5.81 13.72
N LEU A 11 0.99 7.06 13.78
CA LEU A 11 2.14 7.51 12.99
C LEU A 11 3.45 6.91 13.53
N GLY A 12 3.64 5.62 13.32
CA GLY A 12 4.92 4.94 13.57
C GLY A 12 5.91 5.12 12.41
N LYS A 13 7.18 4.76 12.64
CA LYS A 13 8.25 4.90 11.63
C LYS A 13 7.92 4.23 10.30
N TRP A 14 7.32 3.04 10.33
CA TRP A 14 6.94 2.33 9.11
C TRP A 14 5.93 3.13 8.29
N VAL A 15 4.84 3.57 8.92
CA VAL A 15 3.79 4.39 8.28
C VAL A 15 4.38 5.65 7.67
N LEU A 16 5.22 6.37 8.44
CA LEU A 16 5.87 7.59 7.96
C LEU A 16 6.78 7.33 6.75
N TYR A 17 7.55 6.24 6.74
CA TYR A 17 8.43 5.89 5.62
C TYR A 17 7.64 5.51 4.36
N GLU A 18 6.49 4.83 4.48
CA GLU A 18 5.60 4.58 3.34
C GLU A 18 4.98 5.89 2.82
N TYR A 19 4.61 6.83 3.70
CA TYR A 19 4.06 8.13 3.29
C TYR A 19 5.09 9.03 2.63
N GLU A 20 6.31 9.07 3.15
CA GLU A 20 7.43 9.76 2.49
C GLU A 20 7.70 9.19 1.10
N HIS A 21 7.77 7.87 0.97
CA HIS A 21 7.97 7.17 -0.31
C HIS A 21 6.79 7.38 -1.28
N SER A 22 5.56 7.47 -0.75
CA SER A 22 4.38 7.86 -1.53
C SER A 22 4.50 9.29 -2.08
N TYR A 23 5.03 10.22 -1.29
CA TYR A 23 5.25 11.59 -1.72
C TYR A 23 6.36 11.70 -2.76
N GLU A 24 7.44 10.95 -2.62
CA GLU A 24 8.53 10.88 -3.62
C GLU A 24 8.00 10.52 -5.02
N VAL A 25 6.97 9.67 -5.11
CA VAL A 25 6.41 9.21 -6.39
C VAL A 25 5.23 10.05 -6.87
N ALA A 26 4.37 10.53 -5.99
CA ALA A 26 3.15 11.24 -6.36
C ALA A 26 3.28 12.77 -6.31
N GLY A 27 4.25 13.29 -5.58
CA GLY A 27 4.48 14.74 -5.44
C GLY A 27 3.21 15.48 -5.02
N ASP A 28 2.92 16.57 -5.71
CA ASP A 28 1.77 17.43 -5.43
C ASP A 28 0.40 16.77 -5.68
N LEU A 29 0.36 15.60 -6.28
CA LEU A 29 -0.89 14.82 -6.40
C LEU A 29 -1.31 14.23 -5.05
N LEU A 30 -0.35 13.97 -4.13
CA LEU A 30 -0.62 13.40 -2.83
C LEU A 30 -1.28 14.40 -1.88
N LEU A 31 -2.21 13.90 -1.07
CA LEU A 31 -2.71 14.56 0.13
C LEU A 31 -2.91 13.49 1.22
N ILE A 32 -2.36 13.71 2.40
CA ILE A 32 -2.59 12.87 3.57
C ILE A 32 -3.64 13.55 4.44
N THR A 33 -4.75 12.85 4.70
CA THR A 33 -5.85 13.31 5.54
C THR A 33 -5.85 12.61 6.90
N ASN A 34 -6.57 13.18 7.88
CA ASN A 34 -6.62 12.67 9.25
C ASN A 34 -5.25 12.60 9.97
N ALA A 35 -4.31 13.42 9.56
CA ALA A 35 -2.99 13.52 10.20
C ALA A 35 -2.34 14.88 9.90
N ARG A 36 -1.44 15.32 10.77
CA ARG A 36 -0.52 16.41 10.48
C ARG A 36 0.91 15.87 10.52
N ILE A 37 1.60 15.95 9.39
CA ILE A 37 2.96 15.42 9.21
C ILE A 37 3.82 16.53 8.63
N GLU A 38 4.84 16.91 9.38
CA GLU A 38 5.80 17.94 8.93
C GLU A 38 6.53 17.48 7.66
N GLY A 39 6.67 18.38 6.69
CA GLY A 39 7.33 18.09 5.41
C GLY A 39 6.48 17.31 4.40
N LEU A 40 5.26 16.88 4.74
CA LEU A 40 4.36 16.20 3.81
C LEU A 40 3.05 16.99 3.62
N PRO A 41 2.43 16.91 2.41
CA PRO A 41 1.12 17.54 2.17
C PRO A 41 0.05 16.83 3.00
N SER A 42 -0.28 17.38 4.16
CA SER A 42 -1.16 16.73 5.13
C SER A 42 -2.13 17.71 5.80
N THR A 43 -3.27 17.18 6.24
CA THR A 43 -4.30 17.92 6.99
C THR A 43 -4.94 17.02 8.05
N VAL A 44 -5.29 17.62 9.19
CA VAL A 44 -6.05 16.92 10.25
C VAL A 44 -7.51 16.65 9.86
N ARG A 45 -8.02 17.30 8.83
CA ARG A 45 -9.37 17.04 8.31
C ARG A 45 -9.42 15.66 7.68
N ARG A 46 -10.60 15.03 7.77
CA ARG A 46 -10.88 13.76 7.12
C ARG A 46 -11.16 13.99 5.63
N PHE A 47 -10.93 12.96 4.79
CA PHE A 47 -11.15 13.11 3.35
C PHE A 47 -12.58 13.57 3.00
N TYR A 48 -13.60 13.12 3.72
CA TYR A 48 -15.00 13.48 3.52
C TYR A 48 -15.35 14.91 3.98
N GLU A 49 -14.45 15.59 4.69
CA GLU A 49 -14.56 17.01 5.03
C GLU A 49 -13.86 17.89 3.98
N VAL A 50 -13.07 17.27 3.09
CA VAL A 50 -12.28 17.95 2.05
C VAL A 50 -12.91 17.80 0.67
N PHE A 51 -13.50 16.62 0.38
CA PHE A 51 -14.02 16.26 -0.94
C PHE A 51 -15.51 15.91 -0.90
N ASP A 52 -16.22 16.16 -2.01
CA ASP A 52 -17.56 15.65 -2.25
C ASP A 52 -17.51 14.13 -2.45
N LEU A 53 -18.22 13.38 -1.62
CA LEU A 53 -18.23 11.92 -1.66
C LEU A 53 -18.70 11.33 -2.98
N ASN A 54 -19.57 12.03 -3.74
CA ASN A 54 -20.00 11.58 -5.07
C ASN A 54 -18.87 11.67 -6.12
N LYS A 55 -17.84 12.45 -5.82
CA LYS A 55 -16.66 12.64 -6.67
C LYS A 55 -15.43 11.92 -6.15
N VAL A 56 -15.61 10.97 -5.24
CA VAL A 56 -14.52 10.19 -4.62
C VAL A 56 -14.63 8.74 -5.04
N ILE A 57 -13.48 8.13 -5.30
CA ILE A 57 -13.32 6.67 -5.40
C ILE A 57 -12.55 6.20 -4.18
N ILE A 58 -13.07 5.23 -3.44
CA ILE A 58 -12.36 4.56 -2.35
C ILE A 58 -11.75 3.26 -2.88
N LEU A 59 -10.47 3.04 -2.64
CA LEU A 59 -9.80 1.79 -3.00
C LEU A 59 -9.95 0.78 -1.88
N ASP A 60 -10.60 -0.34 -2.21
CA ASP A 60 -10.86 -1.44 -1.28
C ASP A 60 -10.61 -2.79 -1.98
N PRO A 61 -9.76 -3.68 -1.42
CA PRO A 61 -9.55 -5.01 -1.98
C PRO A 61 -10.82 -5.86 -2.14
N LYS A 62 -11.89 -5.55 -1.38
CA LYS A 62 -13.19 -6.25 -1.47
C LYS A 62 -14.10 -5.73 -2.57
N ALA A 63 -13.76 -4.63 -3.24
CA ALA A 63 -14.57 -4.12 -4.36
C ALA A 63 -14.63 -5.15 -5.49
N GLU A 64 -15.77 -5.25 -6.16
CA GLU A 64 -15.97 -6.16 -7.29
C GLU A 64 -15.25 -5.69 -8.55
N ARG A 65 -15.23 -4.36 -8.77
CA ARG A 65 -14.67 -3.74 -9.97
C ARG A 65 -13.25 -3.23 -9.73
N LYS A 66 -12.37 -3.44 -10.70
CA LYS A 66 -11.04 -2.84 -10.74
C LYS A 66 -11.14 -1.35 -11.06
N LEU A 67 -10.13 -0.60 -10.62
CA LEU A 67 -9.93 0.78 -11.03
C LEU A 67 -9.42 0.81 -12.48
N GLU A 68 -10.12 1.57 -13.32
CA GLU A 68 -9.76 1.81 -14.71
C GLU A 68 -9.57 3.32 -14.97
N PRO A 69 -8.79 3.72 -15.97
CA PRO A 69 -8.61 5.14 -16.30
C PRO A 69 -9.94 5.87 -16.58
N GLU A 70 -10.92 5.16 -17.14
CA GLU A 70 -12.24 5.70 -17.45
C GLU A 70 -13.08 6.04 -16.21
N ASP A 71 -12.83 5.37 -15.08
CA ASP A 71 -13.51 5.67 -13.80
C ASP A 71 -13.12 7.05 -13.24
N LEU A 72 -12.03 7.64 -13.73
CA LEU A 72 -11.46 8.87 -13.18
C LEU A 72 -12.14 10.15 -13.70
N VAL A 73 -13.01 10.01 -14.69
CA VAL A 73 -13.73 11.15 -15.27
C VAL A 73 -14.63 11.78 -14.20
N GLU A 74 -14.55 13.11 -14.06
CA GLU A 74 -15.31 13.91 -13.09
C GLU A 74 -15.02 13.58 -11.60
N LYS A 75 -13.94 12.83 -11.31
CA LYS A 75 -13.52 12.56 -9.93
C LYS A 75 -12.53 13.60 -9.43
N ASP A 76 -12.68 13.97 -8.16
CA ASP A 76 -11.80 14.93 -7.48
C ASP A 76 -10.69 14.21 -6.68
N ALA A 77 -10.97 13.00 -6.18
CA ALA A 77 -10.03 12.24 -5.37
C ALA A 77 -10.18 10.72 -5.48
N ILE A 78 -9.05 10.01 -5.33
CA ILE A 78 -8.98 8.58 -5.08
C ILE A 78 -8.42 8.39 -3.66
N VAL A 79 -9.17 7.69 -2.81
CA VAL A 79 -8.84 7.49 -1.40
C VAL A 79 -8.30 6.10 -1.17
N ILE A 80 -7.11 6.05 -0.59
CA ILE A 80 -6.40 4.85 -0.13
C ILE A 80 -6.46 4.86 1.39
N GLY A 81 -6.85 3.74 2.00
CA GLY A 81 -6.73 3.59 3.44
C GLY A 81 -5.26 3.51 3.88
N GLY A 82 -4.81 4.46 4.68
CA GLY A 82 -3.52 4.40 5.36
C GLY A 82 -3.58 3.38 6.49
N ILE A 83 -3.62 2.10 6.12
CA ILE A 83 -3.77 0.96 7.02
C ILE A 83 -2.62 0.00 6.73
N LEU A 84 -1.83 -0.33 7.75
CA LEU A 84 -0.80 -1.35 7.62
C LEU A 84 -1.42 -2.70 7.22
N GLY A 85 -0.82 -3.37 6.25
CA GLY A 85 -1.32 -4.63 5.75
C GLY A 85 -1.30 -5.73 6.81
N ASP A 86 -2.38 -6.51 6.89
CA ASP A 86 -2.43 -7.76 7.66
C ASP A 86 -2.19 -8.94 6.73
N HIS A 87 -1.49 -9.95 7.24
CA HIS A 87 -1.39 -11.23 6.55
C HIS A 87 -1.77 -12.37 7.52
N PRO A 88 -2.85 -13.12 7.23
CA PRO A 88 -3.79 -12.97 6.12
C PRO A 88 -4.66 -11.69 6.19
N PRO A 89 -5.21 -11.22 5.06
CA PRO A 89 -5.99 -9.99 5.00
C PRO A 89 -7.25 -10.03 5.88
N LYS A 90 -7.42 -9.03 6.77
CA LYS A 90 -8.57 -8.94 7.71
C LYS A 90 -9.74 -8.08 7.18
N GLY A 91 -9.60 -7.47 5.99
CA GLY A 91 -10.64 -6.64 5.39
C GLY A 91 -10.91 -5.33 6.13
N ARG A 92 -9.90 -4.75 6.76
CA ARG A 92 -10.03 -3.51 7.56
C ARG A 92 -10.46 -2.31 6.73
N THR A 93 -10.08 -2.23 5.47
CA THR A 93 -10.50 -1.14 4.58
C THR A 93 -12.01 -1.07 4.47
N TRP A 94 -12.68 -2.21 4.26
CA TRP A 94 -14.14 -2.28 4.25
C TRP A 94 -14.73 -1.77 5.56
N GLN A 95 -14.23 -2.28 6.68
CA GLN A 95 -14.77 -1.95 8.02
C GLN A 95 -14.56 -0.48 8.40
N LEU A 96 -13.41 0.10 8.06
CA LEU A 96 -13.00 1.42 8.50
C LEU A 96 -13.35 2.53 7.51
N LEU A 97 -13.52 2.20 6.22
CA LEU A 97 -13.77 3.16 5.14
C LEU A 97 -15.02 2.81 4.34
N SER A 98 -14.93 1.87 3.41
CA SER A 98 -15.89 1.70 2.31
C SER A 98 -17.32 1.49 2.77
N SER A 99 -17.56 0.72 3.84
CA SER A 99 -18.90 0.48 4.38
C SER A 99 -19.55 1.73 5.00
N LYS A 100 -18.76 2.75 5.32
CA LYS A 100 -19.25 3.97 5.99
C LYS A 100 -19.65 5.07 5.01
N PHE A 101 -19.25 4.96 3.75
CA PHE A 101 -19.43 6.00 2.74
C PHE A 101 -20.08 5.44 1.48
N PRO A 102 -21.37 5.02 1.54
CA PRO A 102 -22.07 4.40 0.39
C PRO A 102 -22.26 5.34 -0.81
N GLN A 103 -22.03 6.64 -0.64
CA GLN A 103 -22.07 7.62 -1.72
C GLN A 103 -20.81 7.57 -2.61
N ALA A 104 -19.67 7.13 -2.04
CA ALA A 104 -18.43 7.04 -2.77
C ALA A 104 -18.40 5.76 -3.63
N GLU A 105 -17.85 5.86 -4.82
CA GLU A 105 -17.57 4.68 -5.62
C GLU A 105 -16.43 3.86 -5.01
N VAL A 106 -16.49 2.54 -5.18
CA VAL A 106 -15.48 1.62 -4.65
C VAL A 106 -14.83 0.85 -5.79
N ARG A 107 -13.50 0.76 -5.81
CA ARG A 107 -12.71 0.02 -6.80
C ARG A 107 -11.59 -0.76 -6.11
N ASN A 108 -11.06 -1.79 -6.77
CA ASN A 108 -9.89 -2.52 -6.29
C ASN A 108 -8.67 -2.33 -7.22
N LEU A 109 -7.48 -2.61 -6.71
CA LEU A 109 -6.21 -2.60 -7.44
C LEU A 109 -5.69 -4.03 -7.72
N GLY A 110 -6.60 -4.98 -7.92
CA GLY A 110 -6.26 -6.39 -8.15
C GLY A 110 -6.35 -7.24 -6.87
N LYS A 111 -5.84 -8.49 -6.97
CA LYS A 111 -6.03 -9.50 -5.93
C LYS A 111 -4.99 -9.44 -4.81
N LEU A 112 -3.82 -8.89 -5.09
CA LEU A 112 -2.74 -8.79 -4.11
C LEU A 112 -2.95 -7.57 -3.20
N GLN A 113 -2.76 -7.76 -1.91
CA GLN A 113 -2.70 -6.65 -0.98
C GLN A 113 -1.42 -5.87 -1.21
N LEU A 114 -1.53 -4.57 -1.47
CA LEU A 114 -0.41 -3.68 -1.72
C LEU A 114 -0.06 -2.89 -0.44
N PRO A 115 1.22 -2.63 -0.16
CA PRO A 115 1.61 -1.55 0.75
C PRO A 115 1.06 -0.20 0.28
N THR A 116 0.93 0.76 1.19
CA THR A 116 0.31 2.07 0.88
C THR A 116 1.02 2.80 -0.25
N ASP A 117 2.34 2.84 -0.23
CA ASP A 117 3.17 3.46 -1.28
C ASP A 117 3.01 2.79 -2.64
N ASN A 118 2.86 1.47 -2.68
CA ASN A 118 2.57 0.72 -3.91
C ASN A 118 1.16 1.00 -4.43
N ALA A 119 0.17 1.10 -3.55
CA ALA A 119 -1.18 1.51 -3.95
C ALA A 119 -1.20 2.93 -4.55
N VAL A 120 -0.41 3.86 -3.99
CA VAL A 120 -0.21 5.21 -4.54
C VAL A 120 0.44 5.15 -5.92
N LEU A 121 1.50 4.37 -6.11
CA LEU A 121 2.16 4.23 -7.41
C LEU A 121 1.22 3.64 -8.46
N VAL A 122 0.50 2.55 -8.16
CA VAL A 122 -0.48 1.95 -9.07
C VAL A 122 -1.54 2.97 -9.47
N THR A 123 -2.09 3.69 -8.48
CA THR A 123 -3.10 4.74 -8.72
C THR A 123 -2.56 5.81 -9.65
N LYS A 124 -1.34 6.30 -9.42
CA LYS A 124 -0.69 7.29 -10.29
C LYS A 124 -0.53 6.78 -11.72
N LEU A 125 -0.06 5.54 -11.90
CA LEU A 125 0.09 4.95 -13.23
C LEU A 125 -1.26 4.82 -13.96
N ILE A 126 -2.35 4.51 -13.25
CA ILE A 126 -3.69 4.47 -13.83
C ILE A 126 -4.17 5.90 -14.19
N MET A 127 -3.88 6.90 -13.38
CA MET A 127 -4.15 8.31 -13.70
C MET A 127 -3.40 8.79 -14.95
N GLU A 128 -2.24 8.20 -15.23
CA GLU A 128 -1.45 8.43 -16.45
C GLU A 128 -1.94 7.60 -17.65
N GLY A 129 -3.06 6.87 -17.50
CA GLY A 129 -3.71 6.09 -18.56
C GLY A 129 -3.26 4.64 -18.68
N LYS A 130 -2.42 4.15 -17.74
CA LYS A 130 -1.97 2.76 -17.77
C LYS A 130 -3.06 1.86 -17.18
N ARG A 131 -3.45 0.78 -17.89
CA ARG A 131 -4.39 -0.21 -17.37
C ARG A 131 -3.73 -1.11 -16.34
N LEU A 132 -4.48 -1.52 -15.32
CA LEU A 132 -3.98 -2.34 -14.19
C LEU A 132 -3.29 -3.63 -14.68
N GLU A 133 -3.82 -4.29 -15.71
CA GLU A 133 -3.26 -5.52 -16.29
C GLU A 133 -1.87 -5.33 -16.94
N LYS A 134 -1.49 -4.08 -17.21
CA LYS A 134 -0.17 -3.72 -17.76
C LYS A 134 0.83 -3.29 -16.69
N ILE A 135 0.43 -3.29 -15.43
CA ILE A 135 1.29 -3.00 -14.29
C ILE A 135 1.79 -4.33 -13.73
N GLU A 136 3.09 -4.55 -13.81
CA GLU A 136 3.71 -5.74 -13.26
C GLU A 136 3.79 -5.63 -11.74
N ILE A 137 3.23 -6.61 -11.03
CA ILE A 137 3.22 -6.67 -9.56
C ILE A 137 3.81 -8.01 -9.13
N ALA A 138 4.95 -7.96 -8.47
CA ALA A 138 5.59 -9.11 -7.86
C ALA A 138 4.79 -9.61 -6.65
N ARG A 139 4.69 -10.92 -6.49
CA ARG A 139 4.05 -11.55 -5.35
C ARG A 139 5.06 -11.81 -4.24
N GLY A 140 5.02 -11.01 -3.21
CA GLY A 140 5.93 -11.11 -2.08
C GLY A 140 7.34 -10.59 -2.36
N LEU A 141 8.02 -10.25 -1.27
CA LEU A 141 9.39 -9.80 -1.26
C LEU A 141 10.11 -10.52 -0.10
N LYS A 142 11.32 -11.00 -0.34
CA LYS A 142 12.13 -11.65 0.66
C LYS A 142 13.54 -11.08 0.65
N PHE A 143 14.11 -10.85 1.82
CA PHE A 143 15.54 -10.60 1.90
C PHE A 143 16.23 -11.49 2.93
N GLU A 144 17.45 -11.85 2.63
CA GLU A 144 18.30 -12.71 3.42
C GLU A 144 19.61 -12.01 3.75
N CYS A 145 19.93 -11.95 5.03
CA CYS A 145 21.15 -11.36 5.53
C CYS A 145 21.99 -12.41 6.27
N GLY A 146 23.27 -12.55 5.89
CA GLY A 146 24.22 -13.39 6.59
C GLY A 146 24.79 -12.70 7.83
N PHE A 147 24.88 -13.41 8.96
CA PHE A 147 25.54 -12.96 10.18
C PHE A 147 26.47 -14.06 10.65
N LEU A 148 27.78 -13.93 10.43
CA LEU A 148 28.81 -14.88 10.90
C LEU A 148 28.44 -16.37 10.73
N ARG A 149 27.63 -16.93 11.61
CA ARG A 149 27.13 -18.31 11.59
C ARG A 149 25.61 -18.44 11.52
N ALA A 150 24.87 -17.32 11.39
CA ALA A 150 23.42 -17.29 11.33
C ALA A 150 22.92 -16.60 10.06
N LYS A 151 21.80 -17.06 9.54
CA LYS A 151 21.08 -16.45 8.41
C LYS A 151 19.77 -15.88 8.94
N ARG A 152 19.51 -14.61 8.66
CA ARG A 152 18.22 -13.98 8.95
C ARG A 152 17.46 -13.81 7.66
N THR A 153 16.26 -14.35 7.61
CA THR A 153 15.33 -14.17 6.51
C THR A 153 14.15 -13.30 6.97
N VAL A 154 13.77 -12.33 6.16
CA VAL A 154 12.57 -11.52 6.35
C VAL A 154 11.73 -11.66 5.09
N VAL A 155 10.45 -11.96 5.28
CA VAL A 155 9.46 -12.10 4.20
C VAL A 155 8.39 -11.05 4.37
N LEU A 156 8.07 -10.36 3.28
CA LEU A 156 7.00 -9.37 3.17
C LEU A 156 5.96 -9.92 2.20
N PRO A 157 4.82 -10.45 2.67
CA PRO A 157 3.87 -11.21 1.87
C PRO A 157 2.86 -10.34 1.11
N PHE A 158 3.30 -9.20 0.58
CA PHE A 158 2.46 -8.23 -0.13
C PHE A 158 2.81 -8.17 -1.62
N GLY A 159 1.95 -7.52 -2.40
CA GLY A 159 2.24 -7.20 -3.79
C GLY A 159 3.17 -5.98 -3.89
N TYR A 160 4.21 -6.06 -4.70
CA TYR A 160 5.13 -4.95 -4.97
C TYR A 160 5.19 -4.66 -6.46
N VAL A 161 4.92 -3.42 -6.84
CA VAL A 161 5.04 -2.99 -8.24
C VAL A 161 6.48 -3.15 -8.71
N ILE A 162 6.68 -3.76 -9.88
CA ILE A 162 7.97 -3.73 -10.54
C ILE A 162 8.09 -2.41 -11.29
N TYR A 163 8.93 -1.54 -10.79
CA TYR A 163 9.19 -0.22 -11.33
C TYR A 163 10.66 -0.08 -11.67
N GLU A 164 10.98 0.29 -12.91
CA GLU A 164 12.35 0.33 -13.42
C GLU A 164 13.14 -0.99 -13.19
N GLY A 165 12.46 -2.13 -13.36
CA GLY A 165 13.07 -3.46 -13.28
C GLY A 165 13.33 -4.00 -11.87
N LYS A 166 12.82 -3.34 -10.82
CA LYS A 166 12.97 -3.77 -9.43
C LYS A 166 11.70 -3.52 -8.63
N PRO A 167 11.47 -4.23 -7.50
CA PRO A 167 10.35 -3.96 -6.62
C PRO A 167 10.40 -2.53 -6.08
N PHE A 168 9.27 -1.84 -6.18
CA PHE A 168 9.09 -0.51 -5.59
C PHE A 168 8.87 -0.67 -4.08
N VAL A 169 9.89 -0.42 -3.29
CA VAL A 169 9.87 -0.56 -1.84
C VAL A 169 10.75 0.49 -1.18
N SER A 170 10.27 1.10 -0.10
CA SER A 170 11.04 2.08 0.65
C SER A 170 12.28 1.44 1.29
N MET A 171 13.46 1.94 0.93
CA MET A 171 14.72 1.51 1.55
C MET A 171 14.75 1.82 3.06
N LYS A 172 14.02 2.85 3.53
CA LYS A 172 13.88 3.16 4.95
C LYS A 172 13.11 2.06 5.68
N VAL A 173 12.04 1.52 5.06
CA VAL A 173 11.30 0.36 5.58
C VAL A 173 12.18 -0.88 5.61
N LEU A 174 12.89 -1.20 4.53
CA LEU A 174 13.80 -2.36 4.52
C LEU A 174 14.87 -2.26 5.61
N LYS A 175 15.49 -1.09 5.76
CA LYS A 175 16.49 -0.85 6.83
C LYS A 175 15.89 -0.97 8.24
N LEU A 176 14.66 -0.49 8.44
CA LEU A 176 13.93 -0.65 9.70
C LEU A 176 13.73 -2.13 10.05
N LEU A 177 13.56 -2.99 9.04
CA LEU A 177 13.45 -4.44 9.18
C LEU A 177 14.79 -5.17 9.29
N GLY A 178 15.91 -4.45 9.17
CA GLY A 178 17.26 -4.98 9.32
C GLY A 178 18.00 -5.28 8.03
N PHE A 179 17.48 -4.80 6.88
CA PHE A 179 18.21 -4.86 5.61
C PHE A 179 19.46 -3.98 5.68
N LYS A 180 20.58 -4.50 5.21
CA LYS A 180 21.88 -3.81 5.16
C LYS A 180 22.73 -4.31 3.99
N ASP A 181 23.90 -3.72 3.81
CA ASP A 181 24.84 -4.17 2.80
C ASP A 181 25.19 -5.65 2.95
N GLY A 182 25.24 -6.37 1.84
CA GLY A 182 25.44 -7.80 1.79
C GLY A 182 24.19 -8.66 1.94
N CYS A 183 23.02 -8.07 2.22
CA CYS A 183 21.75 -8.78 2.14
C CYS A 183 21.35 -9.01 0.68
N LYS A 184 20.72 -10.16 0.41
CA LYS A 184 20.16 -10.50 -0.91
C LYS A 184 18.66 -10.28 -0.90
N LEU A 185 18.17 -9.52 -1.88
CA LEU A 185 16.75 -9.27 -2.12
C LEU A 185 16.25 -10.19 -3.24
N SER A 186 15.08 -10.80 -3.05
CA SER A 186 14.37 -11.59 -4.04
C SER A 186 12.87 -11.32 -3.97
N TRP A 187 12.13 -11.61 -5.04
CA TRP A 187 10.69 -11.37 -5.17
C TRP A 187 10.04 -12.44 -6.04
N ASN A 188 8.71 -12.39 -6.19
CA ASN A 188 7.91 -13.43 -6.82
C ASN A 188 8.00 -14.76 -6.07
N LEU A 189 7.64 -14.71 -4.78
CA LEU A 189 7.70 -15.86 -3.89
C LEU A 189 6.73 -16.97 -4.35
N THR A 190 7.15 -18.22 -4.19
CA THR A 190 6.34 -19.41 -4.47
C THR A 190 5.20 -19.57 -3.47
N ASP A 191 4.23 -20.44 -3.77
CA ASP A 191 3.14 -20.75 -2.83
C ASP A 191 3.67 -21.38 -1.54
N GLU A 192 4.73 -22.17 -1.62
CA GLU A 192 5.40 -22.77 -0.46
C GLU A 192 6.03 -21.69 0.44
N GLU A 193 6.80 -20.76 -0.13
CA GLU A 193 7.40 -19.65 0.61
C GLU A 193 6.36 -18.73 1.26
N MET A 194 5.21 -18.53 0.62
CA MET A 194 4.10 -17.75 1.17
C MET A 194 3.39 -18.49 2.31
N SER A 195 3.22 -19.82 2.21
CA SER A 195 2.56 -20.62 3.25
C SER A 195 3.40 -20.75 4.52
N GLU A 196 4.72 -20.71 4.43
CA GLU A 196 5.61 -20.66 5.61
C GLU A 196 5.37 -19.41 6.44
N VAL A 197 5.07 -18.27 5.80
CA VAL A 197 4.75 -17.01 6.50
C VAL A 197 3.43 -17.13 7.27
N ASP A 198 2.42 -17.77 6.67
CA ASP A 198 1.12 -18.00 7.33
C ASP A 198 1.27 -18.83 8.59
N SER A 199 2.07 -19.90 8.53
CA SER A 199 2.32 -20.77 9.68
C SER A 199 3.06 -20.06 10.83
N LEU A 200 4.02 -19.20 10.50
CA LEU A 200 4.78 -18.40 11.48
C LEU A 200 3.92 -17.32 12.14
N ASN A 201 2.98 -16.72 11.41
CA ASN A 201 2.08 -15.70 11.93
C ASN A 201 1.01 -16.31 12.84
N GLN A 202 0.45 -17.47 12.48
CA GLN A 202 -0.50 -18.21 13.35
C GLN A 202 0.11 -18.63 14.68
N ALA A 203 1.42 -18.98 14.71
CA ALA A 203 2.13 -19.34 15.93
C ALA A 203 2.42 -18.16 16.87
N ARG A 204 2.21 -16.91 16.42
CA ARG A 204 2.47 -15.67 17.18
C ARG A 204 1.22 -14.99 17.73
N GLU A 205 0.01 -15.47 17.40
CA GLU A 205 -1.21 -14.99 18.07
C GLU A 205 -1.23 -15.53 19.50
N PRO A 206 -1.28 -14.67 20.53
CA PRO A 206 -1.43 -15.14 21.90
C PRO A 206 -2.81 -15.78 22.08
N LEU A 207 -2.84 -16.94 22.76
CA LEU A 207 -4.04 -17.62 23.22
C LEU A 207 -4.90 -16.73 24.12
#